data_0c84f417ee0f1cc3a9b8cb3fcb354963
#
_entry.id   0c84f417ee0f1cc3a9b8cb3fcb354963
#
_cell.length_a   1.000
_cell.length_b   1.000
_cell.length_c   1.000
_cell.angle_alpha   90.00
_cell.angle_beta   90.00
_cell.angle_gamma   90.00
#
_symmetry.space_group_name_H-M   'P 1'
#
loop_
_entity.id
_entity.type
_entity.pdbx_description
1 polymer ?
#
loop_
_entity_poly.entity_id
_entity_poly.type
_entity_poly.pdbx_seq_one_letter_code
_entity_poly.pdbx_strand_id
1 'polypeptide(L)'
;MTRNTLVVGFLLFAIFFGAGNLIFPPKLGFESGAEFASAISGFVLTGVGLPLLGIVVSAFYNGGYKSALDKIHPYFSLIFLISIYLAIGPFFAGPRTAATAYEMALMPFLGESSQLSMLIFTLVYFVLTLWLAINPTKVVDRIGAVLTPILLIAIIALVVRASMILTGDSPLVATQPTEQSYFFKGMVDGYLTMDALASLAYSVIVLHAIRGKSTSQASLQRQTVAAGLVAAVALAVIYIGLGWIGNNIPMSAETLAMLAEKKLDMGTYILNTITTQAFGELGRAVLGIIVSLACLTTAVGLAVSVSEYFNEIFPKISYKVYAILFTVISFIIANQGLKEVISKSIPVLLVLYPIAMTIIFMLLINLVIKLPLTAQRLSLLLVTVVAIASVAGVGFTESLPLKAYSMEWLPFAVIGCVVGAILHPLISRKA
;
A
#
# COMPACT_ATOMS: atom_id res chain seq x y z
N MET A 1 18.79 -2.44 -20.73
CA MET A 1 18.19 -3.21 -19.62
C MET A 1 18.44 -4.69 -19.84
N THR A 2 18.91 -5.42 -18.84
CA THR A 2 19.11 -6.88 -18.97
C THR A 2 17.76 -7.60 -18.74
N ARG A 3 17.61 -8.81 -19.31
CA ARG A 3 16.44 -9.68 -19.06
C ARG A 3 16.18 -9.87 -17.55
N ASN A 4 17.23 -9.94 -16.76
CA ASN A 4 17.13 -10.08 -15.30
C ASN A 4 16.52 -8.84 -14.63
N THR A 5 16.82 -7.64 -15.10
CA THR A 5 16.24 -6.39 -14.57
C THR A 5 14.72 -6.35 -14.77
N LEU A 6 14.24 -6.78 -15.94
CA LEU A 6 12.81 -6.86 -16.22
C LEU A 6 12.10 -7.87 -15.30
N VAL A 7 12.68 -9.07 -15.16
CA VAL A 7 12.11 -10.11 -14.27
C VAL A 7 12.02 -9.63 -12.83
N VAL A 8 13.06 -8.95 -12.32
CA VAL A 8 13.03 -8.39 -10.96
C VAL A 8 12.06 -7.22 -10.86
N GLY A 9 11.95 -6.38 -11.89
CA GLY A 9 10.99 -5.28 -11.94
C GLY A 9 9.54 -5.78 -11.88
N PHE A 10 9.20 -6.83 -12.62
CA PHE A 10 7.88 -7.46 -12.54
C PHE A 10 7.65 -8.18 -11.20
N LEU A 11 8.68 -8.72 -10.59
CA LEU A 11 8.58 -9.26 -9.22
C LEU A 11 8.25 -8.15 -8.22
N LEU A 12 8.91 -6.99 -8.32
CA LEU A 12 8.60 -5.82 -7.49
C LEU A 12 7.19 -5.30 -7.73
N PHE A 13 6.77 -5.21 -9.00
CA PHE A 13 5.39 -4.89 -9.34
C PHE A 13 4.41 -5.85 -8.65
N ALA A 14 4.67 -7.17 -8.72
CA ALA A 14 3.82 -8.18 -8.10
C ALA A 14 3.73 -8.06 -6.56
N ILE A 15 4.82 -7.68 -5.92
CA ILE A 15 4.87 -7.48 -4.45
C ILE A 15 4.04 -6.27 -4.04
N PHE A 16 4.11 -5.17 -4.83
CA PHE A 16 3.38 -3.94 -4.52
C PHE A 16 1.93 -3.97 -4.99
N PHE A 17 1.64 -4.64 -6.10
CA PHE A 17 0.31 -4.61 -6.70
C PHE A 17 -0.66 -5.53 -5.94
N GLY A 18 -1.38 -4.95 -4.98
CA GLY A 18 -2.36 -5.63 -4.15
C GLY A 18 -3.80 -5.11 -4.35
N ALA A 19 -4.70 -5.50 -3.45
CA ALA A 19 -6.11 -5.13 -3.49
C ALA A 19 -6.33 -3.59 -3.50
N GLY A 20 -5.57 -2.85 -2.69
CA GLY A 20 -5.66 -1.39 -2.62
C GLY A 20 -5.36 -0.70 -3.94
N ASN A 21 -4.40 -1.22 -4.67
CA ASN A 21 -3.93 -0.68 -5.95
C ASN A 21 -4.97 -0.79 -7.08
N LEU A 22 -5.93 -1.69 -6.91
CA LEU A 22 -7.07 -1.83 -7.82
C LEU A 22 -8.20 -0.85 -7.50
N ILE A 23 -8.49 -0.61 -6.21
CA ILE A 23 -9.71 0.06 -5.78
C ILE A 23 -9.53 1.58 -5.59
N PHE A 24 -8.36 2.05 -5.13
CA PHE A 24 -8.17 3.48 -4.86
C PHE A 24 -8.08 4.34 -6.13
N PRO A 25 -7.35 3.97 -7.20
CA PRO A 25 -7.28 4.81 -8.39
C PRO A 25 -8.63 5.08 -9.05
N PRO A 26 -9.53 4.09 -9.30
CA PRO A 26 -10.85 4.36 -9.87
C PRO A 26 -11.70 5.27 -8.98
N LYS A 27 -11.67 5.04 -7.66
CA LYS A 27 -12.38 5.87 -6.70
C LYS A 27 -11.89 7.32 -6.75
N LEU A 28 -10.57 7.53 -6.68
CA LEU A 28 -9.95 8.85 -6.77
C LEU A 28 -10.31 9.54 -8.09
N GLY A 29 -10.27 8.81 -9.21
CA GLY A 29 -10.65 9.33 -10.52
C GLY A 29 -12.07 9.86 -10.54
N PHE A 30 -13.02 9.10 -10.01
CA PHE A 30 -14.42 9.52 -9.90
C PHE A 30 -14.60 10.75 -9.00
N GLU A 31 -13.98 10.76 -7.82
CA GLU A 31 -14.12 11.84 -6.85
C GLU A 31 -13.47 13.15 -7.30
N SER A 32 -12.42 13.08 -8.13
CA SER A 32 -11.64 14.26 -8.54
C SER A 32 -12.23 15.04 -9.72
N GLY A 33 -13.09 14.41 -10.52
CA GLY A 33 -13.73 15.10 -11.66
C GLY A 33 -12.73 15.84 -12.55
N ALA A 34 -12.93 17.14 -12.73
CA ALA A 34 -12.06 18.00 -13.55
C ALA A 34 -10.62 18.12 -13.01
N GLU A 35 -10.40 17.86 -11.72
CA GLU A 35 -9.09 17.93 -11.06
C GLU A 35 -8.31 16.59 -11.11
N PHE A 36 -8.74 15.66 -11.96
CA PHE A 36 -8.14 14.32 -12.05
C PHE A 36 -6.62 14.34 -12.26
N ALA A 37 -6.12 15.20 -13.14
CA ALA A 37 -4.69 15.30 -13.42
C ALA A 37 -3.88 15.67 -12.16
N SER A 38 -4.40 16.58 -11.34
CA SER A 38 -3.82 16.98 -10.07
C SER A 38 -3.87 15.83 -9.06
N ALA A 39 -5.03 15.21 -8.90
CA ALA A 39 -5.25 14.10 -7.97
C ALA A 39 -4.37 12.88 -8.28
N ILE A 40 -4.36 12.43 -9.54
CA ILE A 40 -3.59 11.25 -9.95
C ILE A 40 -2.09 11.49 -9.88
N SER A 41 -1.61 12.71 -10.09
CA SER A 41 -0.19 13.04 -9.92
C SER A 41 0.24 12.93 -8.44
N GLY A 42 -0.58 13.40 -7.51
CA GLY A 42 -0.36 13.19 -6.07
C GLY A 42 -0.37 11.71 -5.68
N PHE A 43 -1.33 10.96 -6.22
CA PHE A 43 -1.43 9.52 -5.99
C PHE A 43 -0.20 8.76 -6.48
N VAL A 44 0.26 9.03 -7.70
CA VAL A 44 1.45 8.39 -8.27
C VAL A 44 2.71 8.76 -7.49
N LEU A 45 2.81 10.00 -7.02
CA LEU A 45 3.96 10.43 -6.21
C LEU A 45 4.10 9.57 -4.95
N THR A 46 3.02 9.26 -4.27
CA THR A 46 3.04 8.54 -2.99
C THR A 46 2.81 7.04 -3.15
N GLY A 47 1.90 6.61 -4.02
CA GLY A 47 1.60 5.21 -4.27
C GLY A 47 2.65 4.49 -5.14
N VAL A 48 3.50 5.25 -5.87
CA VAL A 48 4.58 4.68 -6.69
C VAL A 48 5.95 5.21 -6.25
N GLY A 49 6.09 6.52 -6.10
CA GLY A 49 7.36 7.16 -5.81
C GLY A 49 7.94 6.75 -4.46
N LEU A 50 7.14 6.78 -3.40
CA LEU A 50 7.60 6.41 -2.05
C LEU A 50 7.97 4.94 -1.91
N PRO A 51 7.18 3.95 -2.38
CA PRO A 51 7.57 2.55 -2.37
C PRO A 51 8.89 2.31 -3.11
N LEU A 52 9.05 2.93 -4.28
CA LEU A 52 10.31 2.85 -5.02
C LEU A 52 11.48 3.41 -4.22
N LEU A 53 11.34 4.63 -3.66
CA LEU A 53 12.36 5.22 -2.80
C LEU A 53 12.67 4.33 -1.60
N GLY A 54 11.65 3.75 -0.97
CA GLY A 54 11.81 2.83 0.15
C GLY A 54 12.73 1.66 -0.19
N ILE A 55 12.48 0.98 -1.31
CA ILE A 55 13.32 -0.13 -1.74
C ILE A 55 14.74 0.34 -2.13
N VAL A 56 14.83 1.45 -2.87
CA VAL A 56 16.13 1.99 -3.31
C VAL A 56 16.99 2.38 -2.11
N VAL A 57 16.44 3.12 -1.15
CA VAL A 57 17.18 3.54 0.05
C VAL A 57 17.66 2.33 0.84
N SER A 58 16.85 1.28 0.97
CA SER A 58 17.23 0.07 1.69
C SER A 58 18.45 -0.62 1.08
N ALA A 59 18.69 -0.52 -0.24
CA ALA A 59 19.83 -1.13 -0.92
C ALA A 59 21.18 -0.49 -0.55
N PHE A 60 21.16 0.70 0.03
CA PHE A 60 22.36 1.39 0.51
C PHE A 60 22.70 1.09 1.98
N TYR A 61 21.78 0.45 2.71
CA TYR A 61 21.98 0.10 4.12
C TYR A 61 22.14 -1.42 4.28
N ASN A 62 23.31 -1.84 4.79
CA ASN A 62 23.55 -3.26 5.09
C ASN A 62 22.62 -3.72 6.22
N GLY A 63 21.76 -4.72 5.94
CA GLY A 63 20.75 -5.21 6.87
C GLY A 63 19.41 -4.47 6.79
N GLY A 64 19.22 -3.61 5.76
CA GLY A 64 17.95 -2.93 5.50
C GLY A 64 17.54 -1.92 6.57
N TYR A 65 16.25 -1.63 6.64
CA TYR A 65 15.70 -0.63 7.57
C TYR A 65 15.84 -1.03 9.03
N LYS A 66 15.71 -2.32 9.39
CA LYS A 66 15.88 -2.76 10.79
C LYS A 66 17.24 -2.33 11.32
N SER A 67 18.32 -2.65 10.60
CA SER A 67 19.68 -2.27 11.01
C SER A 67 19.90 -0.75 11.08
N ALA A 68 19.28 0.01 10.17
CA ALA A 68 19.37 1.46 10.19
C ALA A 68 18.62 2.07 11.38
N LEU A 69 17.42 1.59 11.66
CA LEU A 69 16.57 2.06 12.76
C LEU A 69 17.12 1.65 14.13
N ASP A 70 17.68 0.44 14.27
CA ASP A 70 18.29 -0.02 15.52
C ASP A 70 19.46 0.88 15.96
N LYS A 71 20.20 1.45 15.00
CA LYS A 71 21.25 2.44 15.27
C LYS A 71 20.69 3.78 15.78
N ILE A 72 19.49 4.16 15.33
CA ILE A 72 18.82 5.37 15.80
C ILE A 72 18.33 5.14 17.23
N HIS A 73 17.45 4.15 17.43
CA HIS A 73 16.95 3.73 18.74
C HIS A 73 16.31 2.34 18.67
N PRO A 74 16.82 1.33 19.42
CA PRO A 74 16.36 -0.06 19.27
C PRO A 74 14.89 -0.27 19.65
N TYR A 75 14.39 0.38 20.71
CA TYR A 75 12.95 0.26 21.06
C TYR A 75 12.04 0.95 20.06
N PHE A 76 12.45 2.08 19.50
CA PHE A 76 11.68 2.73 18.43
C PHE A 76 11.62 1.84 17.20
N SER A 77 12.74 1.27 16.79
CA SER A 77 12.82 0.30 15.69
C SER A 77 11.85 -0.86 15.89
N LEU A 78 11.88 -1.47 17.06
CA LEU A 78 11.02 -2.60 17.40
C LEU A 78 9.54 -2.23 17.33
N ILE A 79 9.12 -1.16 18.02
CA ILE A 79 7.71 -0.73 18.07
C ILE A 79 7.23 -0.33 16.67
N PHE A 80 8.01 0.43 15.93
CA PHE A 80 7.63 0.89 14.60
C PHE A 80 7.50 -0.27 13.61
N LEU A 81 8.45 -1.20 13.59
CA LEU A 81 8.38 -2.37 12.71
C LEU A 81 7.23 -3.31 13.09
N ILE A 82 7.00 -3.56 14.38
CA ILE A 82 5.82 -4.32 14.84
C ILE A 82 4.53 -3.65 14.32
N SER A 83 4.43 -2.32 14.46
CA SER A 83 3.24 -1.58 14.01
C SER A 83 3.02 -1.70 12.51
N ILE A 84 4.09 -1.61 11.70
CA ILE A 84 4.02 -1.83 10.25
C ILE A 84 3.56 -3.25 9.92
N TYR A 85 4.22 -4.26 10.48
CA TYR A 85 3.89 -5.65 10.18
C TYR A 85 2.46 -6.01 10.58
N LEU A 86 1.97 -5.49 11.71
CA LEU A 86 0.58 -5.68 12.11
C LEU A 86 -0.40 -4.94 11.18
N ALA A 87 -0.06 -3.72 10.75
CA ALA A 87 -0.91 -2.94 9.86
C ALA A 87 -1.02 -3.58 8.45
N ILE A 88 0.12 -3.94 7.83
CA ILE A 88 0.11 -4.58 6.51
C ILE A 88 -0.32 -6.05 6.57
N GLY A 89 -0.21 -6.71 7.70
CA GLY A 89 -0.59 -8.11 7.89
C GLY A 89 -2.03 -8.26 8.37
N PRO A 90 -2.22 -8.62 9.65
CA PRO A 90 -3.50 -9.10 10.13
C PRO A 90 -4.58 -8.02 10.27
N PHE A 91 -4.24 -6.73 10.40
CA PHE A 91 -5.23 -5.73 10.73
C PHE A 91 -5.88 -5.05 9.52
N PHE A 92 -5.13 -4.79 8.44
CA PHE A 92 -5.68 -4.01 7.34
C PHE A 92 -5.45 -4.63 5.96
N ALA A 93 -4.20 -4.81 5.49
CA ALA A 93 -3.99 -5.29 4.13
C ALA A 93 -4.44 -6.74 3.95
N GLY A 94 -4.16 -7.64 4.90
CA GLY A 94 -4.64 -9.03 4.88
C GLY A 94 -6.16 -9.14 4.76
N PRO A 95 -6.94 -8.55 5.69
CA PRO A 95 -8.41 -8.52 5.60
C PRO A 95 -8.93 -7.89 4.30
N ARG A 96 -8.30 -6.80 3.84
CA ARG A 96 -8.67 -6.12 2.60
C ARG A 96 -8.59 -7.04 1.39
N THR A 97 -7.59 -7.93 1.30
CA THR A 97 -7.47 -8.86 0.17
C THR A 97 -8.69 -9.78 0.04
N ALA A 98 -9.16 -10.35 1.14
CA ALA A 98 -10.33 -11.24 1.15
C ALA A 98 -11.62 -10.48 0.85
N ALA A 99 -11.79 -9.29 1.44
CA ALA A 99 -12.97 -8.46 1.22
C ALA A 99 -13.05 -7.97 -0.25
N THR A 100 -11.93 -7.55 -0.83
CA THR A 100 -11.86 -7.19 -2.26
C THR A 100 -12.15 -8.38 -3.16
N ALA A 101 -11.58 -9.56 -2.86
CA ALA A 101 -11.86 -10.78 -3.60
C ALA A 101 -13.34 -11.15 -3.56
N TYR A 102 -14.00 -11.01 -2.41
CA TYR A 102 -15.43 -11.22 -2.27
C TYR A 102 -16.25 -10.27 -3.14
N GLU A 103 -15.98 -8.95 -3.07
CA GLU A 103 -16.71 -7.94 -3.83
C GLU A 103 -16.48 -8.04 -5.35
N MET A 104 -15.29 -8.50 -5.78
CA MET A 104 -14.97 -8.62 -7.20
C MET A 104 -15.43 -9.94 -7.80
N ALA A 105 -15.36 -11.06 -7.06
CA ALA A 105 -15.60 -12.39 -7.65
C ALA A 105 -16.98 -12.97 -7.32
N LEU A 106 -17.48 -12.82 -6.10
CA LEU A 106 -18.69 -13.52 -5.68
C LEU A 106 -19.93 -12.62 -5.62
N MET A 107 -19.79 -11.45 -5.01
CA MET A 107 -20.92 -10.54 -4.78
C MET A 107 -21.70 -10.19 -6.06
N PRO A 108 -21.06 -9.93 -7.21
CA PRO A 108 -21.78 -9.62 -8.44
C PRO A 108 -22.72 -10.71 -8.96
N PHE A 109 -22.49 -11.97 -8.56
CA PHE A 109 -23.36 -13.10 -8.95
C PHE A 109 -24.50 -13.32 -7.97
N LEU A 110 -24.34 -12.86 -6.72
CA LEU A 110 -25.38 -13.00 -5.70
C LEU A 110 -26.46 -11.91 -5.79
N GLY A 111 -26.16 -10.81 -6.48
CA GLY A 111 -27.05 -9.65 -6.59
C GLY A 111 -27.13 -8.82 -5.29
N GLU A 112 -27.04 -9.47 -4.14
CA GLU A 112 -27.02 -8.84 -2.81
C GLU A 112 -25.93 -9.43 -1.95
N SER A 113 -25.22 -8.58 -1.20
CA SER A 113 -24.27 -9.04 -0.20
C SER A 113 -25.04 -9.55 1.02
N SER A 114 -24.80 -10.80 1.43
CA SER A 114 -25.29 -11.30 2.71
C SER A 114 -24.11 -11.54 3.65
N GLN A 115 -24.32 -11.32 4.94
CA GLN A 115 -23.30 -11.57 5.96
C GLN A 115 -22.87 -13.05 5.95
N LEU A 116 -23.80 -13.95 5.65
CA LEU A 116 -23.51 -15.39 5.55
C LEU A 116 -22.63 -15.73 4.34
N SER A 117 -22.91 -15.18 3.16
CA SER A 117 -22.10 -15.43 1.96
C SER A 117 -20.69 -14.88 2.12
N MET A 118 -20.53 -13.71 2.75
CA MET A 118 -19.23 -13.15 3.06
C MET A 118 -18.46 -14.01 4.07
N LEU A 119 -19.14 -14.49 5.12
CA LEU A 119 -18.53 -15.36 6.13
C LEU A 119 -18.00 -16.67 5.49
N ILE A 120 -18.82 -17.33 4.66
CA ILE A 120 -18.43 -18.57 3.98
C ILE A 120 -17.26 -18.33 3.03
N PHE A 121 -17.34 -17.27 2.20
CA PHE A 121 -16.26 -16.95 1.27
C PHE A 121 -14.94 -16.66 1.98
N THR A 122 -14.96 -15.78 2.98
CA THR A 122 -13.77 -15.40 3.72
C THR A 122 -13.21 -16.58 4.53
N LEU A 123 -14.06 -17.47 5.06
CA LEU A 123 -13.61 -18.69 5.73
C LEU A 123 -12.81 -19.58 4.76
N VAL A 124 -13.37 -19.89 3.59
CA VAL A 124 -12.67 -20.68 2.55
C VAL A 124 -11.37 -19.98 2.14
N TYR A 125 -11.42 -18.68 1.89
CA TYR A 125 -10.27 -17.89 1.50
C TYR A 125 -9.13 -17.94 2.54
N PHE A 126 -9.43 -17.74 3.82
CA PHE A 126 -8.41 -17.77 4.87
C PHE A 126 -7.96 -19.18 5.27
N VAL A 127 -8.79 -20.21 5.10
CA VAL A 127 -8.36 -21.60 5.21
C VAL A 127 -7.32 -21.93 4.12
N LEU A 128 -7.57 -21.51 2.88
CA LEU A 128 -6.60 -21.66 1.79
C LEU A 128 -5.33 -20.84 2.05
N THR A 129 -5.48 -19.58 2.51
CA THR A 129 -4.34 -18.73 2.87
C THR A 129 -3.48 -19.40 3.94
N LEU A 130 -4.08 -19.91 5.01
CA LEU A 130 -3.37 -20.57 6.10
C LEU A 130 -2.70 -21.87 5.63
N TRP A 131 -3.39 -22.68 4.87
CA TRP A 131 -2.84 -23.93 4.31
C TRP A 131 -1.59 -23.69 3.47
N LEU A 132 -1.61 -22.65 2.61
CA LEU A 132 -0.48 -22.25 1.80
C LEU A 132 0.62 -21.60 2.63
N ALA A 133 0.29 -20.79 3.64
CA ALA A 133 1.26 -20.12 4.49
C ALA A 133 2.02 -21.09 5.42
N ILE A 134 1.35 -22.14 5.96
CA ILE A 134 2.00 -23.14 6.82
C ILE A 134 2.97 -24.01 6.03
N ASN A 135 2.67 -24.24 4.74
CA ASN A 135 3.49 -25.04 3.83
C ASN A 135 3.95 -24.17 2.67
N PRO A 136 4.85 -23.21 2.87
CA PRO A 136 5.29 -22.32 1.81
C PRO A 136 5.99 -23.14 0.74
N THR A 137 5.25 -23.47 -0.30
CA THR A 137 5.74 -24.22 -1.44
C THR A 137 6.12 -23.25 -2.56
N LYS A 138 7.03 -23.67 -3.45
CA LYS A 138 7.32 -22.95 -4.70
C LYS A 138 6.09 -22.75 -5.59
N VAL A 139 4.95 -23.33 -5.23
CA VAL A 139 3.66 -23.20 -5.93
C VAL A 139 3.15 -21.76 -5.81
N VAL A 140 3.19 -21.15 -4.64
CA VAL A 140 2.73 -19.75 -4.43
C VAL A 140 3.57 -18.79 -5.28
N ASP A 141 4.89 -18.95 -5.27
CA ASP A 141 5.79 -18.13 -6.09
C ASP A 141 5.51 -18.30 -7.59
N ARG A 142 5.24 -19.54 -8.03
CA ARG A 142 4.91 -19.84 -9.43
C ARG A 142 3.56 -19.29 -9.84
N ILE A 143 2.55 -19.42 -8.98
CA ILE A 143 1.22 -18.85 -9.25
C ILE A 143 1.34 -17.33 -9.36
N GLY A 144 2.01 -16.67 -8.44
CA GLY A 144 2.25 -15.23 -8.50
C GLY A 144 3.00 -14.81 -9.77
N ALA A 145 4.05 -15.54 -10.15
CA ALA A 145 4.84 -15.24 -11.35
C ALA A 145 4.04 -15.36 -12.67
N VAL A 146 3.04 -16.23 -12.73
CA VAL A 146 2.15 -16.39 -13.89
C VAL A 146 0.97 -15.43 -13.82
N LEU A 147 0.38 -15.28 -12.64
CA LEU A 147 -0.84 -14.51 -12.46
C LEU A 147 -0.60 -13.00 -12.61
N THR A 148 0.57 -12.51 -12.22
CA THR A 148 0.89 -11.08 -12.33
C THR A 148 0.92 -10.57 -13.78
N PRO A 149 1.59 -11.22 -14.74
CA PRO A 149 1.47 -10.84 -16.15
C PRO A 149 0.05 -10.93 -16.69
N ILE A 150 -0.71 -11.97 -16.31
CA ILE A 150 -2.10 -12.13 -16.73
C ILE A 150 -2.96 -10.98 -16.22
N LEU A 151 -2.83 -10.62 -14.95
CA LEU A 151 -3.55 -9.51 -14.33
C LEU A 151 -3.17 -8.18 -15.00
N LEU A 152 -1.89 -7.95 -15.26
CA LEU A 152 -1.41 -6.77 -15.96
C LEU A 152 -2.03 -6.65 -17.37
N ILE A 153 -2.00 -7.73 -18.13
CA ILE A 153 -2.62 -7.80 -19.47
C ILE A 153 -4.12 -7.56 -19.38
N ALA A 154 -4.81 -8.20 -18.43
CA ALA A 154 -6.26 -8.05 -18.24
C ALA A 154 -6.64 -6.58 -17.92
N ILE A 155 -5.87 -5.91 -17.04
CA ILE A 155 -6.13 -4.52 -16.71
C ILE A 155 -5.82 -3.59 -17.90
N ILE A 156 -4.73 -3.81 -18.62
CA ILE A 156 -4.43 -3.05 -19.83
C ILE A 156 -5.54 -3.22 -20.88
N ALA A 157 -5.99 -4.46 -21.11
CA ALA A 157 -7.10 -4.75 -22.02
C ALA A 157 -8.39 -4.04 -21.57
N LEU A 158 -8.66 -4.02 -20.23
CA LEU A 158 -9.81 -3.31 -19.69
C LEU A 158 -9.70 -1.79 -19.94
N VAL A 159 -8.54 -1.18 -19.67
CA VAL A 159 -8.31 0.26 -19.89
C VAL A 159 -8.48 0.60 -21.37
N VAL A 160 -7.88 -0.17 -22.27
CA VAL A 160 -8.01 0.04 -23.72
C VAL A 160 -9.48 -0.10 -24.16
N ARG A 161 -10.19 -1.12 -23.70
CA ARG A 161 -11.60 -1.30 -24.06
C ARG A 161 -12.49 -0.23 -23.46
N ALA A 162 -12.24 0.16 -22.20
CA ALA A 162 -12.94 1.27 -21.55
C ALA A 162 -12.75 2.58 -22.30
N SER A 163 -11.54 2.87 -22.80
CA SER A 163 -11.29 4.08 -23.58
C SER A 163 -12.08 4.14 -24.89
N MET A 164 -12.46 3.00 -25.45
CA MET A 164 -13.32 2.93 -26.65
C MET A 164 -14.81 3.12 -26.33
N ILE A 165 -15.24 2.79 -25.11
CA ILE A 165 -16.65 2.83 -24.67
C ILE A 165 -16.97 4.20 -24.05
N LEU A 166 -16.06 4.76 -23.25
CA LEU A 166 -16.25 6.00 -22.50
C LEU A 166 -15.84 7.25 -23.30
N THR A 167 -15.59 7.12 -24.61
CA THR A 167 -15.25 8.26 -25.49
C THR A 167 -16.47 9.13 -25.72
N GLY A 168 -16.39 10.39 -25.35
CA GLY A 168 -17.38 11.42 -25.66
C GLY A 168 -18.04 12.09 -24.46
N ASP A 169 -17.87 11.56 -23.27
CA ASP A 169 -18.37 12.19 -22.06
C ASP A 169 -17.34 13.21 -21.53
N SER A 170 -17.82 14.40 -21.19
CA SER A 170 -16.99 15.38 -20.50
C SER A 170 -16.63 14.86 -19.12
N PRO A 171 -15.41 15.14 -18.64
CA PRO A 171 -15.02 14.77 -17.26
C PRO A 171 -16.10 15.24 -16.27
N LEU A 172 -16.47 14.35 -15.35
CA LEU A 172 -17.45 14.71 -14.35
C LEU A 172 -16.92 15.87 -13.50
N VAL A 173 -17.79 16.83 -13.24
CA VAL A 173 -17.46 17.89 -12.29
C VAL A 173 -17.31 17.24 -10.92
N ALA A 174 -16.29 17.61 -10.16
CA ALA A 174 -16.09 17.13 -8.80
C ALA A 174 -17.38 17.31 -8.00
N THR A 175 -17.89 16.23 -7.42
CA THR A 175 -19.17 16.21 -6.74
C THR A 175 -19.17 16.95 -5.40
N GLN A 176 -17.99 17.23 -4.86
CA GLN A 176 -17.83 18.02 -3.64
C GLN A 176 -16.62 18.96 -3.77
N PRO A 177 -16.82 20.29 -3.62
CA PRO A 177 -15.70 21.20 -3.45
C PRO A 177 -14.98 20.80 -2.14
N THR A 178 -13.76 20.31 -2.27
CA THR A 178 -12.90 20.08 -1.12
C THR A 178 -12.12 21.36 -0.85
N GLU A 179 -12.05 21.81 0.40
CA GLU A 179 -11.13 22.88 0.81
C GLU A 179 -9.66 22.47 0.59
N GLN A 180 -9.42 21.18 0.39
CA GLN A 180 -8.11 20.61 0.13
C GLN A 180 -7.83 20.54 -1.37
N SER A 181 -6.60 20.86 -1.77
CA SER A 181 -6.10 20.60 -3.11
C SER A 181 -6.20 19.11 -3.44
N TYR A 182 -6.76 18.77 -4.58
CA TYR A 182 -6.88 17.38 -5.06
C TYR A 182 -5.52 16.67 -5.20
N PHE A 183 -4.43 17.41 -5.40
CA PHE A 183 -3.08 16.86 -5.35
C PHE A 183 -2.78 16.20 -4.00
N PHE A 184 -3.03 16.90 -2.90
CA PHE A 184 -2.79 16.34 -1.55
C PHE A 184 -3.78 15.23 -1.20
N LYS A 185 -5.05 15.33 -1.65
CA LYS A 185 -5.99 14.23 -1.54
C LYS A 185 -5.45 12.97 -2.24
N GLY A 186 -4.96 13.12 -3.47
CA GLY A 186 -4.31 12.02 -4.19
C GLY A 186 -3.10 11.45 -3.46
N MET A 187 -2.27 12.31 -2.84
CA MET A 187 -1.15 11.86 -2.01
C MET A 187 -1.62 11.00 -0.83
N VAL A 188 -2.67 11.41 -0.12
CA VAL A 188 -3.24 10.65 0.99
C VAL A 188 -3.81 9.31 0.50
N ASP A 189 -4.57 9.30 -0.59
CA ASP A 189 -5.12 8.07 -1.16
C ASP A 189 -4.01 7.10 -1.64
N GLY A 190 -2.90 7.65 -2.16
CA GLY A 190 -1.70 6.86 -2.48
C GLY A 190 -1.05 6.24 -1.23
N TYR A 191 -1.10 6.89 -0.06
CA TYR A 191 -0.66 6.27 1.20
C TYR A 191 -1.54 5.09 1.60
N LEU A 192 -2.85 5.16 1.31
CA LEU A 192 -3.80 4.11 1.68
C LEU A 192 -3.60 2.80 0.92
N THR A 193 -2.78 2.77 -0.15
CA THR A 193 -2.35 1.52 -0.79
C THR A 193 -1.48 0.66 0.12
N MET A 194 -0.78 1.27 1.09
CA MET A 194 0.18 0.65 2.03
C MET A 194 1.50 0.20 1.40
N ASP A 195 1.76 0.52 0.14
CA ASP A 195 2.96 0.07 -0.57
C ASP A 195 4.25 0.67 0.02
N ALA A 196 4.22 1.93 0.48
CA ALA A 196 5.38 2.55 1.12
C ALA A 196 5.73 1.84 2.45
N LEU A 197 4.75 1.45 3.27
CA LEU A 197 4.97 0.64 4.47
C LEU A 197 5.48 -0.75 4.12
N ALA A 198 4.90 -1.38 3.09
CA ALA A 198 5.35 -2.66 2.57
C ALA A 198 6.80 -2.59 2.07
N SER A 199 7.23 -1.48 1.47
CA SER A 199 8.61 -1.29 1.02
C SER A 199 9.62 -1.30 2.17
N LEU A 200 9.25 -0.78 3.33
CA LEU A 200 10.07 -0.84 4.54
C LEU A 200 10.18 -2.27 5.08
N ALA A 201 9.04 -2.97 5.17
CA ALA A 201 8.96 -4.33 5.71
C ALA A 201 9.64 -5.35 4.78
N TYR A 202 9.36 -5.29 3.48
CA TYR A 202 9.84 -6.29 2.52
C TYR A 202 11.19 -5.96 1.88
N SER A 203 11.80 -4.83 2.22
CA SER A 203 13.07 -4.41 1.63
C SER A 203 14.16 -5.50 1.70
N VAL A 204 14.26 -6.21 2.80
CA VAL A 204 15.24 -7.29 2.99
C VAL A 204 14.96 -8.45 2.03
N ILE A 205 13.71 -8.88 1.90
CA ILE A 205 13.29 -9.98 1.00
C ILE A 205 13.61 -9.62 -0.44
N VAL A 206 13.26 -8.40 -0.86
CA VAL A 206 13.56 -7.89 -2.20
C VAL A 206 15.06 -7.86 -2.47
N LEU A 207 15.84 -7.33 -1.53
CA LEU A 207 17.30 -7.29 -1.67
C LEU A 207 17.92 -8.68 -1.73
N HIS A 208 17.40 -9.66 -1.00
CA HIS A 208 17.86 -11.04 -1.09
C HIS A 208 17.59 -11.64 -2.48
N ALA A 209 16.40 -11.40 -3.04
CA ALA A 209 16.05 -11.86 -4.40
C ALA A 209 16.98 -11.28 -5.49
N ILE A 210 17.44 -10.03 -5.31
CA ILE A 210 18.38 -9.37 -6.23
C ILE A 210 19.81 -9.81 -5.96
N ARG A 211 20.19 -9.96 -4.69
CA ARG A 211 21.58 -10.24 -4.25
C ARG A 211 22.11 -11.56 -4.80
N GLY A 212 21.28 -12.60 -4.91
CA GLY A 212 21.66 -13.88 -5.52
C GLY A 212 22.11 -13.80 -6.99
N LYS A 213 21.87 -12.65 -7.64
CA LYS A 213 22.21 -12.38 -9.06
C LYS A 213 23.24 -11.25 -9.22
N SER A 214 23.70 -10.65 -8.13
CA SER A 214 24.60 -9.48 -8.14
C SER A 214 26.00 -9.88 -7.69
N THR A 215 27.02 -9.41 -8.41
CA THR A 215 28.43 -9.70 -8.14
C THR A 215 29.10 -8.73 -7.16
N SER A 216 28.49 -7.57 -6.91
CA SER A 216 29.01 -6.53 -6.01
C SER A 216 27.88 -5.66 -5.44
N GLN A 217 28.17 -4.90 -4.38
CA GLN A 217 27.22 -3.95 -3.78
C GLN A 217 26.77 -2.87 -4.78
N ALA A 218 27.67 -2.33 -5.57
CA ALA A 218 27.34 -1.35 -6.61
C ALA A 218 26.43 -1.95 -7.70
N SER A 219 26.64 -3.23 -8.05
CA SER A 219 25.75 -3.96 -8.96
C SER A 219 24.35 -4.15 -8.36
N LEU A 220 24.28 -4.48 -7.06
CA LEU A 220 23.01 -4.61 -6.33
C LEU A 220 22.21 -3.29 -6.36
N GLN A 221 22.85 -2.17 -6.01
CA GLN A 221 22.22 -0.84 -6.01
C GLN A 221 21.69 -0.48 -7.40
N ARG A 222 22.52 -0.61 -8.44
CA ARG A 222 22.14 -0.31 -9.82
C ARG A 222 20.99 -1.20 -10.31
N GLN A 223 21.01 -2.48 -9.99
CA GLN A 223 19.93 -3.41 -10.35
C GLN A 223 18.63 -3.09 -9.59
N THR A 224 18.72 -2.70 -8.31
CA THR A 224 17.57 -2.31 -7.50
C THR A 224 16.90 -1.06 -8.08
N VAL A 225 17.68 -0.02 -8.41
CA VAL A 225 17.15 1.19 -9.04
C VAL A 225 16.48 0.88 -10.38
N ALA A 226 17.15 0.11 -11.23
CA ALA A 226 16.64 -0.21 -12.57
C ALA A 226 15.37 -1.08 -12.51
N ALA A 227 15.32 -2.07 -11.61
CA ALA A 227 14.15 -2.91 -11.40
C ALA A 227 12.99 -2.11 -10.78
N GLY A 228 13.31 -1.22 -9.82
CA GLY A 228 12.35 -0.32 -9.22
C GLY A 228 11.70 0.62 -10.24
N LEU A 229 12.47 1.17 -11.18
CA LEU A 229 11.93 2.02 -12.26
C LEU A 229 10.97 1.23 -13.18
N VAL A 230 11.27 -0.04 -13.47
CA VAL A 230 10.33 -0.89 -14.25
C VAL A 230 9.01 -1.06 -13.50
N ALA A 231 9.07 -1.40 -12.22
CA ALA A 231 7.88 -1.54 -11.39
C ALA A 231 7.11 -0.23 -11.28
N ALA A 232 7.81 0.89 -11.07
CA ALA A 232 7.22 2.21 -10.95
C ALA A 232 6.47 2.63 -12.22
N VAL A 233 7.07 2.44 -13.41
CA VAL A 233 6.41 2.75 -14.69
C VAL A 233 5.17 1.87 -14.88
N ALA A 234 5.25 0.57 -14.59
CA ALA A 234 4.11 -0.33 -14.72
C ALA A 234 2.97 0.06 -13.76
N LEU A 235 3.28 0.35 -12.48
CA LEU A 235 2.30 0.82 -11.50
C LEU A 235 1.67 2.14 -11.92
N ALA A 236 2.47 3.13 -12.33
CA ALA A 236 1.96 4.44 -12.74
C ALA A 236 1.00 4.34 -13.93
N VAL A 237 1.35 3.54 -14.95
CA VAL A 237 0.48 3.32 -16.13
C VAL A 237 -0.85 2.70 -15.71
N ILE A 238 -0.83 1.70 -14.84
CA ILE A 238 -2.04 1.06 -14.34
C ILE A 238 -2.89 2.04 -13.52
N TYR A 239 -2.28 2.79 -12.60
CA TYR A 239 -3.02 3.73 -11.74
C TYR A 239 -3.64 4.87 -12.53
N ILE A 240 -2.92 5.43 -13.52
CA ILE A 240 -3.45 6.46 -14.43
C ILE A 240 -4.61 5.87 -15.23
N GLY A 241 -4.46 4.66 -15.78
CA GLY A 241 -5.52 4.02 -16.57
C GLY A 241 -6.77 3.69 -15.75
N LEU A 242 -6.62 3.11 -14.56
CA LEU A 242 -7.73 2.80 -13.67
C LEU A 242 -8.39 4.08 -13.13
N GLY A 243 -7.60 5.10 -12.79
CA GLY A 243 -8.09 6.40 -12.38
C GLY A 243 -8.87 7.09 -13.49
N TRP A 244 -8.37 7.01 -14.74
CA TRP A 244 -9.07 7.56 -15.90
C TRP A 244 -10.43 6.89 -16.12
N ILE A 245 -10.53 5.55 -15.95
CA ILE A 245 -11.82 4.86 -16.00
C ILE A 245 -12.77 5.44 -14.97
N GLY A 246 -12.33 5.57 -13.72
CA GLY A 246 -13.15 6.16 -12.65
C GLY A 246 -13.58 7.59 -12.94
N ASN A 247 -12.72 8.38 -13.55
CA ASN A 247 -12.99 9.77 -13.92
C ASN A 247 -14.04 9.92 -15.03
N ASN A 248 -14.15 8.93 -15.93
CA ASN A 248 -15.02 9.00 -17.11
C ASN A 248 -16.27 8.11 -17.01
N ILE A 249 -16.42 7.29 -15.95
CA ILE A 249 -17.60 6.45 -15.80
C ILE A 249 -18.78 7.26 -15.23
N PRO A 250 -19.92 7.33 -15.93
CA PRO A 250 -21.09 8.03 -15.40
C PRO A 250 -21.72 7.23 -14.25
N MET A 251 -22.02 7.91 -13.14
CA MET A 251 -22.79 7.35 -12.03
C MET A 251 -23.94 8.26 -11.64
N SER A 252 -25.15 7.67 -11.48
CA SER A 252 -26.33 8.41 -11.04
C SER A 252 -26.28 8.65 -9.52
N ALA A 253 -27.01 9.69 -9.06
CA ALA A 253 -27.18 9.94 -7.63
C ALA A 253 -27.82 8.75 -6.90
N GLU A 254 -28.72 8.02 -7.58
CA GLU A 254 -29.35 6.80 -7.07
C GLU A 254 -28.31 5.68 -6.84
N THR A 255 -27.39 5.50 -7.80
CA THR A 255 -26.28 4.54 -7.64
C THR A 255 -25.40 4.90 -6.45
N LEU A 256 -25.07 6.17 -6.26
CA LEU A 256 -24.28 6.62 -5.12
C LEU A 256 -24.99 6.40 -3.79
N ALA A 257 -26.32 6.66 -3.73
CA ALA A 257 -27.12 6.38 -2.56
C ALA A 257 -27.16 4.86 -2.25
N MET A 258 -27.36 4.03 -3.26
CA MET A 258 -27.32 2.56 -3.13
C MET A 258 -25.97 2.06 -2.60
N LEU A 259 -24.85 2.58 -3.11
CA LEU A 259 -23.51 2.20 -2.64
C LEU A 259 -23.30 2.59 -1.17
N ALA A 260 -23.83 3.76 -0.76
CA ALA A 260 -23.76 4.22 0.62
C ALA A 260 -24.59 3.33 1.54
N GLU A 261 -25.85 3.02 1.17
CA GLU A 261 -26.77 2.18 1.93
C GLU A 261 -26.25 0.76 2.10
N LYS A 262 -25.79 0.14 1.00
CA LYS A 262 -25.27 -1.23 1.00
C LYS A 262 -23.82 -1.33 1.50
N LYS A 263 -23.21 -0.22 1.87
CA LYS A 263 -21.80 -0.12 2.35
C LYS A 263 -20.79 -0.76 1.39
N LEU A 264 -21.02 -0.66 0.08
CA LEU A 264 -20.13 -1.20 -0.94
C LEU A 264 -18.97 -0.23 -1.22
N ASP A 265 -17.84 -0.78 -1.64
CA ASP A 265 -16.72 0.04 -2.06
C ASP A 265 -16.93 0.57 -3.48
N MET A 266 -16.65 1.86 -3.68
CA MET A 266 -16.84 2.53 -4.97
C MET A 266 -15.86 2.01 -6.03
N GLY A 267 -14.62 1.75 -5.66
CA GLY A 267 -13.60 1.28 -6.60
C GLY A 267 -13.91 -0.11 -7.16
N THR A 268 -14.34 -1.05 -6.31
CA THR A 268 -14.78 -2.39 -6.76
C THR A 268 -16.03 -2.31 -7.62
N TYR A 269 -16.97 -1.43 -7.29
CA TYR A 269 -18.18 -1.20 -8.09
C TYR A 269 -17.85 -0.67 -9.48
N ILE A 270 -16.99 0.35 -9.58
CA ILE A 270 -16.53 0.91 -10.87
C ILE A 270 -15.90 -0.18 -11.73
N LEU A 271 -14.98 -0.98 -11.16
CA LEU A 271 -14.31 -2.04 -11.90
C LEU A 271 -15.26 -3.13 -12.38
N ASN A 272 -16.19 -3.57 -11.55
CA ASN A 272 -17.20 -4.54 -11.94
C ASN A 272 -18.10 -3.99 -13.07
N THR A 273 -18.57 -2.75 -12.94
CA THR A 273 -19.45 -2.10 -13.92
C THR A 273 -18.75 -1.96 -15.28
N ILE A 274 -17.56 -1.38 -15.32
CA ILE A 274 -16.84 -1.19 -16.57
C ILE A 274 -16.43 -2.50 -17.21
N THR A 275 -16.07 -3.51 -16.41
CA THR A 275 -15.70 -4.82 -16.94
C THR A 275 -16.92 -5.53 -17.57
N THR A 276 -18.10 -5.41 -16.95
CA THR A 276 -19.36 -5.92 -17.51
C THR A 276 -19.70 -5.21 -18.82
N GLN A 277 -19.55 -3.90 -18.90
CA GLN A 277 -19.78 -3.12 -20.12
C GLN A 277 -18.78 -3.47 -21.22
N ALA A 278 -17.52 -3.70 -20.86
CA ALA A 278 -16.45 -3.98 -21.81
C ALA A 278 -16.45 -5.39 -22.38
N PHE A 279 -16.73 -6.40 -21.54
CA PHE A 279 -16.51 -7.81 -21.83
C PHE A 279 -17.71 -8.72 -21.45
N GLY A 280 -18.81 -8.12 -20.98
CA GLY A 280 -19.98 -8.86 -20.50
C GLY A 280 -19.74 -9.61 -19.19
N GLU A 281 -20.73 -10.40 -18.78
CA GLU A 281 -20.70 -11.16 -17.52
C GLU A 281 -19.54 -12.16 -17.44
N LEU A 282 -19.20 -12.80 -18.55
CA LEU A 282 -18.09 -13.75 -18.60
C LEU A 282 -16.74 -13.05 -18.35
N GLY A 283 -16.53 -11.88 -18.96
CA GLY A 283 -15.32 -11.08 -18.73
C GLY A 283 -15.20 -10.61 -17.29
N ARG A 284 -16.31 -10.21 -16.68
CA ARG A 284 -16.38 -9.85 -15.25
C ARG A 284 -16.01 -11.04 -14.36
N ALA A 285 -16.55 -12.24 -14.65
CA ALA A 285 -16.24 -13.47 -13.93
C ALA A 285 -14.74 -13.79 -13.99
N VAL A 286 -14.17 -13.73 -15.19
CA VAL A 286 -12.74 -13.99 -15.41
C VAL A 286 -11.87 -12.98 -14.63
N LEU A 287 -12.19 -11.68 -14.72
CA LEU A 287 -11.45 -10.66 -13.96
C LEU A 287 -11.57 -10.88 -12.44
N GLY A 288 -12.78 -11.20 -11.95
CA GLY A 288 -13.02 -11.50 -10.53
C GLY A 288 -12.16 -12.66 -10.03
N ILE A 289 -12.05 -13.74 -10.82
CA ILE A 289 -11.17 -14.88 -10.50
C ILE A 289 -9.71 -14.47 -10.47
N ILE A 290 -9.23 -13.74 -11.50
CA ILE A 290 -7.85 -13.28 -11.58
C ILE A 290 -7.50 -12.40 -10.38
N VAL A 291 -8.37 -11.45 -10.04
CA VAL A 291 -8.20 -10.55 -8.87
C VAL A 291 -8.20 -11.36 -7.57
N SER A 292 -9.12 -12.31 -7.41
CA SER A 292 -9.18 -13.14 -6.20
C SER A 292 -7.93 -13.97 -5.99
N LEU A 293 -7.39 -14.55 -7.06
CA LEU A 293 -6.14 -15.31 -7.00
C LEU A 293 -4.93 -14.38 -6.71
N ALA A 294 -4.89 -13.19 -7.29
CA ALA A 294 -3.87 -12.20 -6.99
C ALA A 294 -3.94 -11.74 -5.52
N CYS A 295 -5.14 -11.47 -5.02
CA CYS A 295 -5.37 -11.16 -3.61
C CYS A 295 -4.94 -12.33 -2.70
N LEU A 296 -5.23 -13.58 -3.08
CA LEU A 296 -4.85 -14.76 -2.31
C LEU A 296 -3.33 -14.90 -2.20
N THR A 297 -2.59 -14.72 -3.30
CA THR A 297 -1.11 -14.78 -3.25
C THR A 297 -0.53 -13.68 -2.39
N THR A 298 -1.11 -12.48 -2.44
CA THR A 298 -0.74 -11.36 -1.53
C THR A 298 -1.04 -11.71 -0.08
N ALA A 299 -2.22 -12.23 0.24
CA ALA A 299 -2.59 -12.63 1.60
C ALA A 299 -1.64 -13.68 2.18
N VAL A 300 -1.26 -14.67 1.36
CA VAL A 300 -0.27 -15.69 1.77
C VAL A 300 1.08 -15.05 2.06
N GLY A 301 1.57 -14.19 1.17
CA GLY A 301 2.83 -13.47 1.36
C GLY A 301 2.85 -12.62 2.64
N LEU A 302 1.74 -11.92 2.92
CA LEU A 302 1.56 -11.14 4.14
C LEU A 302 1.56 -12.04 5.39
N ALA A 303 0.79 -13.13 5.38
CA ALA A 303 0.72 -14.07 6.50
C ALA A 303 2.08 -14.70 6.80
N VAL A 304 2.83 -15.11 5.76
CA VAL A 304 4.19 -15.64 5.90
C VAL A 304 5.12 -14.60 6.51
N SER A 305 5.22 -13.42 5.89
CA SER A 305 6.19 -12.39 6.30
C SER A 305 5.97 -11.90 7.72
N VAL A 306 4.71 -11.68 8.11
CA VAL A 306 4.39 -11.25 9.48
C VAL A 306 4.72 -12.35 10.48
N SER A 307 4.39 -13.61 10.15
CA SER A 307 4.65 -14.75 11.03
C SER A 307 6.15 -15.03 11.21
N GLU A 308 6.93 -14.88 10.13
CA GLU A 308 8.40 -14.98 10.19
C GLU A 308 9.00 -13.86 11.04
N TYR A 309 8.58 -12.62 10.84
CA TYR A 309 9.07 -11.49 11.63
C TYR A 309 8.77 -11.67 13.13
N PHE A 310 7.55 -12.04 13.48
CA PHE A 310 7.20 -12.26 14.90
C PHE A 310 7.91 -13.47 15.49
N ASN A 311 8.12 -14.54 14.74
CA ASN A 311 8.90 -15.69 15.19
C ASN A 311 10.39 -15.32 15.39
N GLU A 312 10.95 -14.41 14.58
CA GLU A 312 12.31 -13.90 14.78
C GLU A 312 12.45 -13.09 16.07
N ILE A 313 11.51 -12.15 16.35
CA ILE A 313 11.60 -11.27 17.52
C ILE A 313 11.13 -11.94 18.82
N PHE A 314 10.21 -12.90 18.74
CA PHE A 314 9.67 -13.66 19.87
C PHE A 314 9.69 -15.17 19.59
N PRO A 315 10.87 -15.82 19.62
CA PRO A 315 11.04 -17.21 19.19
C PRO A 315 10.41 -18.25 20.11
N LYS A 316 9.88 -17.84 21.27
CA LYS A 316 9.14 -18.74 22.19
C LYS A 316 7.84 -19.27 21.58
N ILE A 317 7.26 -18.55 20.64
CA ILE A 317 6.04 -18.91 19.91
C ILE A 317 6.44 -19.38 18.52
N SER A 318 5.96 -20.56 18.11
CA SER A 318 6.33 -21.11 16.82
C SER A 318 5.70 -20.34 15.64
N TYR A 319 6.38 -20.35 14.50
CA TYR A 319 5.86 -19.78 13.24
C TYR A 319 4.41 -20.20 12.93
N LYS A 320 4.09 -21.49 13.12
CA LYS A 320 2.73 -22.02 12.83
C LYS A 320 1.66 -21.37 13.71
N VAL A 321 1.97 -21.12 14.98
CA VAL A 321 1.04 -20.46 15.90
C VAL A 321 0.81 -19.01 15.48
N TYR A 322 1.86 -18.28 15.09
CA TYR A 322 1.70 -16.94 14.56
C TYR A 322 0.89 -16.92 13.26
N ALA A 323 1.15 -17.84 12.33
CA ALA A 323 0.39 -17.94 11.08
C ALA A 323 -1.11 -18.20 11.34
N ILE A 324 -1.45 -19.09 12.26
CA ILE A 324 -2.84 -19.33 12.66
C ILE A 324 -3.45 -18.07 13.30
N LEU A 325 -2.77 -17.48 14.28
CA LEU A 325 -3.26 -16.30 15.00
C LEU A 325 -3.55 -15.14 14.05
N PHE A 326 -2.59 -14.78 13.19
CA PHE A 326 -2.73 -13.66 12.28
C PHE A 326 -3.75 -13.91 11.17
N THR A 327 -3.89 -15.15 10.70
CA THR A 327 -4.92 -15.52 9.72
C THR A 327 -6.31 -15.44 10.35
N VAL A 328 -6.49 -15.90 11.59
CA VAL A 328 -7.77 -15.80 12.32
C VAL A 328 -8.15 -14.35 12.58
N ILE A 329 -7.20 -13.49 12.99
CA ILE A 329 -7.45 -12.05 13.15
C ILE A 329 -7.89 -11.43 11.82
N SER A 330 -7.18 -11.73 10.73
CA SER A 330 -7.54 -11.25 9.39
C SER A 330 -8.94 -11.69 8.96
N PHE A 331 -9.31 -12.94 9.23
CA PHE A 331 -10.65 -13.46 8.96
C PHE A 331 -11.74 -12.69 9.72
N ILE A 332 -11.56 -12.47 11.01
CA ILE A 332 -12.53 -11.72 11.83
C ILE A 332 -12.71 -10.29 11.31
N ILE A 333 -11.60 -9.62 10.98
CA ILE A 333 -11.63 -8.24 10.50
C ILE A 333 -12.23 -8.15 9.09
N ALA A 334 -11.92 -9.08 8.19
CA ALA A 334 -12.45 -9.09 6.83
C ALA A 334 -13.97 -9.16 6.79
N ASN A 335 -14.60 -9.85 7.75
CA ASN A 335 -16.06 -9.98 7.85
C ASN A 335 -16.78 -8.68 8.26
N GLN A 336 -16.05 -7.59 8.52
CA GLN A 336 -16.65 -6.26 8.71
C GLN A 336 -17.00 -5.58 7.36
N GLY A 337 -16.50 -6.11 6.24
CA GLY A 337 -16.67 -5.54 4.91
C GLY A 337 -15.51 -4.64 4.49
N LEU A 338 -15.32 -4.52 3.16
CA LEU A 338 -14.19 -3.79 2.58
C LEU A 338 -14.16 -2.33 3.02
N LYS A 339 -15.30 -1.63 2.94
CA LYS A 339 -15.43 -0.22 3.32
C LYS A 339 -15.07 0.04 4.79
N GLU A 340 -15.50 -0.84 5.69
CA GLU A 340 -15.20 -0.72 7.12
C GLU A 340 -13.70 -0.98 7.40
N VAL A 341 -13.11 -1.99 6.75
CA VAL A 341 -11.67 -2.28 6.88
C VAL A 341 -10.84 -1.09 6.43
N ILE A 342 -11.18 -0.48 5.28
CA ILE A 342 -10.51 0.72 4.78
C ILE A 342 -10.67 1.88 5.77
N SER A 343 -11.89 2.19 6.18
CA SER A 343 -12.17 3.30 7.09
C SER A 343 -11.41 3.21 8.41
N LYS A 344 -11.33 2.01 9.00
CA LYS A 344 -10.59 1.78 10.25
C LYS A 344 -9.08 1.81 10.09
N SER A 345 -8.58 1.59 8.86
CA SER A 345 -7.14 1.68 8.59
C SER A 345 -6.64 3.12 8.54
N ILE A 346 -7.49 4.08 8.12
CA ILE A 346 -7.10 5.48 7.88
C ILE A 346 -6.41 6.12 9.08
N PRO A 347 -6.97 6.12 10.30
CA PRO A 347 -6.32 6.76 11.45
C PRO A 347 -4.94 6.19 11.76
N VAL A 348 -4.79 4.86 11.70
CA VAL A 348 -3.51 4.21 11.96
C VAL A 348 -2.49 4.54 10.88
N LEU A 349 -2.92 4.57 9.62
CA LEU A 349 -2.05 4.92 8.51
C LEU A 349 -1.63 6.39 8.56
N LEU A 350 -2.50 7.30 8.95
CA LEU A 350 -2.15 8.72 9.15
C LEU A 350 -1.13 8.95 10.27
N VAL A 351 -0.92 8.00 11.19
CA VAL A 351 0.20 8.01 12.13
C VAL A 351 1.45 7.38 11.53
N LEU A 352 1.32 6.22 10.89
CA LEU A 352 2.48 5.46 10.41
C LEU A 352 3.18 6.10 9.20
N TYR A 353 2.43 6.74 8.29
CA TYR A 353 3.00 7.33 7.08
C TYR A 353 3.92 8.52 7.33
N PRO A 354 3.59 9.53 8.17
CA PRO A 354 4.51 10.59 8.52
C PRO A 354 5.86 10.06 9.04
N ILE A 355 5.81 9.04 9.89
CA ILE A 355 7.00 8.41 10.45
C ILE A 355 7.79 7.68 9.35
N ALA A 356 7.11 6.88 8.53
CA ALA A 356 7.72 6.12 7.43
C ALA A 356 8.38 7.04 6.40
N MET A 357 7.69 8.11 6.00
CA MET A 357 8.22 9.11 5.07
C MET A 357 9.45 9.81 5.66
N THR A 358 9.37 10.23 6.92
CA THR A 358 10.50 10.84 7.61
C THR A 358 11.71 9.92 7.64
N ILE A 359 11.51 8.62 7.90
CA ILE A 359 12.58 7.62 7.86
C ILE A 359 13.19 7.51 6.46
N ILE A 360 12.36 7.35 5.43
CA ILE A 360 12.84 7.19 4.04
C ILE A 360 13.67 8.41 3.63
N PHE A 361 13.11 9.63 3.81
CA PHE A 361 13.81 10.86 3.41
C PHE A 361 15.04 11.13 4.26
N MET A 362 14.98 10.92 5.57
CA MET A 362 16.09 11.09 6.47
C MET A 362 17.25 10.15 6.14
N LEU A 363 16.96 8.89 5.87
CA LEU A 363 17.98 7.92 5.46
C LEU A 363 18.51 8.23 4.05
N LEU A 364 17.68 8.73 3.15
CA LEU A 364 18.14 9.21 1.83
C LEU A 364 19.09 10.40 1.96
N ILE A 365 18.74 11.40 2.76
CA ILE A 365 19.61 12.57 3.03
C ILE A 365 20.92 12.11 3.68
N ASN A 366 20.86 11.15 4.60
CA ASN A 366 22.01 10.62 5.30
C ASN A 366 23.03 9.89 4.39
N LEU A 367 22.64 9.53 3.16
CA LEU A 367 23.58 9.01 2.14
C LEU A 367 24.51 10.11 1.58
N VAL A 368 24.02 11.34 1.55
CA VAL A 368 24.76 12.51 1.00
C VAL A 368 25.38 13.33 2.13
N ILE A 369 24.59 13.64 3.15
CA ILE A 369 24.97 14.45 4.31
C ILE A 369 24.79 13.59 5.54
N LYS A 370 25.90 13.25 6.24
CA LYS A 370 25.83 12.44 7.46
C LYS A 370 25.07 13.18 8.55
N LEU A 371 23.85 12.77 8.81
CA LEU A 371 23.01 13.35 9.86
C LEU A 371 23.41 12.78 11.23
N PRO A 372 23.65 13.67 12.24
CA PRO A 372 23.90 13.22 13.61
C PRO A 372 22.73 12.40 14.17
N LEU A 373 23.01 11.47 15.07
CA LEU A 373 21.95 10.65 15.72
C LEU A 373 20.93 11.50 16.49
N THR A 374 21.36 12.61 17.07
CA THR A 374 20.47 13.57 17.75
C THR A 374 19.45 14.18 16.79
N ALA A 375 19.88 14.55 15.57
CA ALA A 375 18.99 15.05 14.52
C ALA A 375 17.96 14.00 14.12
N GLN A 376 18.41 12.77 13.91
CA GLN A 376 17.53 11.67 13.53
C GLN A 376 16.50 11.34 14.62
N ARG A 377 16.94 11.28 15.89
CA ARG A 377 16.07 10.99 17.05
C ARG A 377 15.04 12.09 17.29
N LEU A 378 15.46 13.35 17.27
CA LEU A 378 14.57 14.47 17.55
C LEU A 378 13.52 14.65 16.44
N SER A 379 13.93 14.50 15.17
CA SER A 379 13.01 14.52 14.04
C SER A 379 11.92 13.45 14.16
N LEU A 380 12.30 12.20 14.40
CA LEU A 380 11.34 11.11 14.56
C LEU A 380 10.44 11.26 15.78
N LEU A 381 10.98 11.76 16.90
CA LEU A 381 10.19 12.01 18.10
C LEU A 381 9.11 13.06 17.83
N LEU A 382 9.49 14.21 17.27
CA LEU A 382 8.54 15.30 17.00
C LEU A 382 7.46 14.87 15.99
N VAL A 383 7.85 14.20 14.92
CA VAL A 383 6.89 13.68 13.93
C VAL A 383 5.93 12.68 14.56
N THR A 384 6.44 11.76 15.38
CA THR A 384 5.59 10.77 16.05
C THR A 384 4.59 11.44 16.98
N VAL A 385 5.03 12.40 17.79
CA VAL A 385 4.15 13.12 18.72
C VAL A 385 3.09 13.91 17.97
N VAL A 386 3.47 14.65 16.92
CA VAL A 386 2.52 15.45 16.13
C VAL A 386 1.53 14.56 15.38
N ALA A 387 1.98 13.46 14.76
CA ALA A 387 1.10 12.55 14.04
C ALA A 387 0.07 11.90 14.98
N ILE A 388 0.49 11.44 16.17
CA ILE A 388 -0.43 10.88 17.16
C ILE A 388 -1.40 11.96 17.68
N ALA A 389 -0.91 13.14 18.02
CA ALA A 389 -1.75 14.24 18.52
C ALA A 389 -2.78 14.69 17.48
N SER A 390 -2.37 14.75 16.21
CA SER A 390 -3.25 15.13 15.10
C SER A 390 -4.40 14.13 14.90
N VAL A 391 -4.10 12.84 14.90
CA VAL A 391 -5.11 11.79 14.77
C VAL A 391 -6.00 11.70 16.02
N ALA A 392 -5.45 11.98 17.20
CA ALA A 392 -6.21 12.04 18.45
C ALA A 392 -7.10 13.29 18.58
N GLY A 393 -7.06 14.23 17.62
CA GLY A 393 -7.88 15.45 17.61
C GLY A 393 -7.50 16.44 18.71
N VAL A 394 -6.23 16.52 19.10
CA VAL A 394 -5.77 17.47 20.11
C VAL A 394 -5.85 18.89 19.55
N GLY A 395 -6.56 19.79 20.21
CA GLY A 395 -6.97 21.10 19.68
C GLY A 395 -5.87 21.97 19.09
N PHE A 396 -4.62 21.93 19.60
CA PHE A 396 -3.54 22.71 19.03
C PHE A 396 -3.16 22.26 17.60
N THR A 397 -3.45 21.01 17.24
CA THR A 397 -3.08 20.46 15.93
C THR A 397 -3.89 21.06 14.78
N GLU A 398 -5.09 21.57 15.05
CA GLU A 398 -5.94 22.22 14.05
C GLU A 398 -5.36 23.54 13.53
N SER A 399 -4.55 24.21 14.35
CA SER A 399 -3.86 25.47 13.99
C SER A 399 -2.48 25.27 13.37
N LEU A 400 -2.02 24.01 13.21
CA LEU A 400 -0.71 23.73 12.66
C LEU A 400 -0.64 24.04 11.15
N PRO A 401 0.51 24.56 10.69
CA PRO A 401 0.73 24.77 9.27
C PRO A 401 0.61 23.45 8.50
N LEU A 402 0.07 23.49 7.30
CA LEU A 402 -0.13 22.35 6.41
C LEU A 402 -1.13 21.29 6.91
N LYS A 403 -1.87 21.56 7.99
CA LYS A 403 -2.92 20.65 8.51
C LYS A 403 -3.99 20.37 7.45
N ALA A 404 -4.45 21.38 6.72
CA ALA A 404 -5.40 21.24 5.62
C ALA A 404 -4.93 20.26 4.52
N TYR A 405 -3.64 19.99 4.44
CA TYR A 405 -3.03 19.07 3.46
C TYR A 405 -2.61 17.72 4.07
N SER A 406 -2.94 17.46 5.34
CA SER A 406 -2.46 16.30 6.11
C SER A 406 -0.92 16.20 6.14
N MET A 407 -0.24 17.34 6.10
CA MET A 407 1.22 17.49 6.08
C MET A 407 1.75 18.29 7.27
N GLU A 408 0.96 18.46 8.33
CA GLU A 408 1.31 19.21 9.55
C GLU A 408 2.56 18.66 10.26
N TRP A 409 2.92 17.43 10.02
CA TRP A 409 4.11 16.76 10.54
C TRP A 409 5.42 17.23 9.86
N LEU A 410 5.35 17.70 8.61
CA LEU A 410 6.53 18.01 7.79
C LEU A 410 7.41 19.13 8.38
N PRO A 411 6.85 20.27 8.84
CA PRO A 411 7.65 21.28 9.54
C PRO A 411 8.40 20.73 10.76
N PHE A 412 7.79 19.82 11.51
CA PHE A 412 8.40 19.21 12.69
C PHE A 412 9.50 18.21 12.34
N ALA A 413 9.39 17.52 11.22
CA ALA A 413 10.47 16.69 10.69
C ALA A 413 11.72 17.55 10.41
N VAL A 414 11.54 18.70 9.75
CA VAL A 414 12.64 19.61 9.41
C VAL A 414 13.21 20.29 10.66
N ILE A 415 12.35 20.85 11.52
CA ILE A 415 12.76 21.51 12.78
C ILE A 415 13.53 20.51 13.66
N GLY A 416 13.02 19.30 13.83
CA GLY A 416 13.67 18.26 14.62
C GLY A 416 15.06 17.90 14.07
N CYS A 417 15.18 17.81 12.75
CA CYS A 417 16.44 17.53 12.09
C CYS A 417 17.46 18.67 12.31
N VAL A 418 17.07 19.93 12.07
CA VAL A 418 17.94 21.10 12.21
C VAL A 418 18.35 21.33 13.67
N VAL A 419 17.38 21.37 14.57
CA VAL A 419 17.64 21.57 16.01
C VAL A 419 18.50 20.46 16.59
N GLY A 420 18.18 19.20 16.23
CA GLY A 420 18.98 18.05 16.67
C GLY A 420 20.41 18.06 16.13
N ALA A 421 20.64 18.60 14.92
CA ALA A 421 21.99 18.77 14.37
C ALA A 421 22.76 19.87 15.12
N ILE A 422 22.11 20.99 15.47
CA ILE A 422 22.72 22.08 16.26
C ILE A 422 23.07 21.63 17.69
N LEU A 423 22.20 20.82 18.31
CA LEU A 423 22.41 20.32 19.67
C LEU A 423 23.46 19.21 19.75
N HIS A 424 23.76 18.53 18.63
CA HIS A 424 24.71 17.42 18.62
C HIS A 424 26.06 17.70 19.27
N PRO A 425 26.80 18.79 18.92
CA PRO A 425 28.08 19.08 19.51
C PRO A 425 28.02 19.42 21.01
N LEU A 426 26.86 19.88 21.50
CA LEU A 426 26.66 20.19 22.93
C LEU A 426 26.46 18.92 23.76
N ILE A 427 25.79 17.91 23.15
CA ILE A 427 25.50 16.62 23.82
C ILE A 427 26.70 15.68 23.72
N SER A 428 27.37 15.62 22.56
CA SER A 428 28.52 14.74 22.34
C SER A 428 29.78 15.13 23.12
N ARG A 429 29.88 16.39 23.63
CA ARG A 429 30.98 16.83 24.50
C ARG A 429 30.81 16.38 25.96
N LYS A 430 29.62 15.89 26.34
CA LYS A 430 29.32 15.48 27.73
C LYS A 430 29.24 13.93 27.88
N ALA A 431 29.29 13.18 26.81
CA ALA A 431 29.35 11.71 26.80
C ALA A 431 30.75 11.24 26.44
#